data_7f667df5495d23a57ba80d1c69f15aad
#
_entry.id   7f667df5495d23a57ba80d1c69f15aad
#
_cell.length_a   1.000
_cell.length_b   1.000
_cell.length_c   1.000
_cell.angle_alpha   90.00
_cell.angle_beta   90.00
_cell.angle_gamma   90.00
#
_symmetry.space_group_name_H-M   'P 1'
#
loop_
_entity.id
_entity.type
_entity.pdbx_description
1 polymer ?
#
loop_
_entity_poly.entity_id
_entity_poly.type
_entity_poly.pdbx_seq_one_letter_code
_entity_poly.pdbx_strand_id
1 'polypeptide(L)'
;MTDSRRALIATALSLGVLWAWTSWYAPRPPERPPPSSPQAPAMREPVADLEVAPAPPPDSSTPIFPSTQADTEQILILESRTARVKITNVGARILSWRLLDYLGPEGHPLELVVPGDEERGLPFELVVPGDEARTKRLNEALYVCTDPETISDGKRIRCSWSDGRGEKIDKTLTLPDEGYVARIEYRASDQRGPVPYLAWAPGLIRDEGSSGLGRMSQDVRVAVARSGSVERITAGDAGDWQDADRPADWGGIEGHYFAAVIAPYDRSGHFTFYGREREEGRAQEVGIAWKPDGDGTAYLFVGPKSYDLLGRIDQDYGLGLQSLIDYGYFEVIVLALFWALKKVYGWTNDSYGLAIIILTVIIKLVFYPITQRSMVSMRKVQKQMKRLQPKIQHIKDRFARKEKKIQNRTEMQQEIMALYRKENVNPMASMKGCMPLLLQMPILFGFYRLLSLAIELRLTPFLYLVDLSAPEQSVLFRTLPLMMGASMWFQQRLSGTVSPDPTQRWMMSAMPVVMTVMFWNFPSGLVLYWLVNNILSIGQQYLINRQADATDPSPARGRAAVKRV
;
A
#
# COMPACT_ATOMS: atom_id res chain seq x y z
N MET A 1 -21.04 26.44 -27.91
CA MET A 1 -20.20 26.19 -26.73
C MET A 1 -18.76 26.06 -27.21
N THR A 2 -17.84 26.85 -26.67
CA THR A 2 -16.42 26.82 -27.02
C THR A 2 -15.81 25.48 -26.65
N ASP A 3 -14.80 24.98 -27.39
CA ASP A 3 -14.14 23.69 -27.11
C ASP A 3 -13.58 23.62 -25.69
N SER A 4 -13.19 24.78 -25.12
CA SER A 4 -12.85 24.95 -23.72
C SER A 4 -14.01 24.60 -22.76
N ARG A 5 -15.25 24.94 -23.09
CA ARG A 5 -16.42 24.57 -22.27
C ARG A 5 -16.75 23.09 -22.35
N ARG A 6 -16.48 22.44 -23.48
CA ARG A 6 -16.66 20.98 -23.61
C ARG A 6 -15.56 20.19 -22.87
N ALA A 7 -14.33 20.68 -22.97
CA ALA A 7 -13.24 20.12 -22.15
C ALA A 7 -13.55 20.28 -20.66
N LEU A 8 -14.04 21.45 -20.23
CA LEU A 8 -14.51 21.69 -18.87
C LEU A 8 -15.68 20.79 -18.47
N ILE A 9 -16.69 20.60 -19.37
CA ILE A 9 -17.82 19.70 -19.10
C ILE A 9 -17.38 18.23 -19.06
N ALA A 10 -16.48 17.80 -19.96
CA ALA A 10 -15.94 16.45 -19.93
C ALA A 10 -15.09 16.21 -18.67
N THR A 11 -14.28 17.18 -18.28
CA THR A 11 -13.50 17.13 -17.02
C THR A 11 -14.44 17.16 -15.81
N ALA A 12 -15.47 18.02 -15.81
CA ALA A 12 -16.46 18.08 -14.74
C ALA A 12 -17.31 16.79 -14.65
N LEU A 13 -17.65 16.17 -15.78
CA LEU A 13 -18.34 14.88 -15.80
C LEU A 13 -17.43 13.74 -15.32
N SER A 14 -16.15 13.74 -15.69
CA SER A 14 -15.19 12.76 -15.19
C SER A 14 -14.94 12.93 -13.69
N LEU A 15 -14.81 14.17 -13.23
CA LEU A 15 -14.75 14.49 -11.80
C LEU A 15 -16.07 14.19 -11.09
N GLY A 16 -17.22 14.40 -11.73
CA GLY A 16 -18.54 14.05 -11.22
C GLY A 16 -18.74 12.54 -11.08
N VAL A 17 -18.26 11.75 -12.04
CA VAL A 17 -18.25 10.28 -11.96
C VAL A 17 -17.30 9.79 -10.86
N LEU A 18 -16.11 10.37 -10.75
CA LEU A 18 -15.18 10.10 -9.67
C LEU A 18 -15.77 10.52 -8.30
N TRP A 19 -16.40 11.69 -8.24
CA TRP A 19 -17.06 12.16 -7.02
C TRP A 19 -18.26 11.27 -6.63
N ALA A 20 -19.13 10.91 -7.58
CA ALA A 20 -20.26 10.00 -7.33
C ALA A 20 -19.75 8.62 -6.89
N TRP A 21 -18.67 8.13 -7.51
CA TRP A 21 -18.01 6.88 -7.11
C TRP A 21 -17.45 6.98 -5.68
N THR A 22 -16.70 8.02 -5.35
CA THR A 22 -16.16 8.22 -4.02
C THR A 22 -17.24 8.49 -2.97
N SER A 23 -18.36 9.14 -3.35
CA SER A 23 -19.46 9.43 -2.42
C SER A 23 -20.37 8.22 -2.14
N TRP A 24 -20.48 7.28 -3.10
CA TRP A 24 -21.37 6.12 -2.94
C TRP A 24 -20.64 4.84 -2.53
N TYR A 25 -19.37 4.72 -2.84
CA TYR A 25 -18.57 3.51 -2.60
C TYR A 25 -17.35 3.72 -1.68
N ALA A 26 -16.95 4.96 -1.43
CA ALA A 26 -15.94 5.19 -0.40
C ALA A 26 -16.56 4.99 0.99
N PRO A 27 -15.89 4.28 1.91
CA PRO A 27 -16.30 4.23 3.29
C PRO A 27 -16.37 5.66 3.82
N ARG A 28 -17.51 6.05 4.37
CA ARG A 28 -17.66 7.36 4.99
C ARG A 28 -16.70 7.43 6.16
N PRO A 29 -15.88 8.50 6.28
CA PRO A 29 -15.15 8.73 7.51
C PRO A 29 -16.18 8.75 8.65
N PRO A 30 -15.88 8.20 9.83
CA PRO A 30 -16.77 8.30 10.97
C PRO A 30 -17.09 9.76 11.21
N GLU A 31 -18.39 10.09 11.31
CA GLU A 31 -18.85 11.43 11.63
C GLU A 31 -18.21 11.84 12.96
N ARG A 32 -17.41 12.90 12.93
CA ARG A 32 -16.93 13.51 14.17
C ARG A 32 -18.16 13.93 14.98
N PRO A 33 -18.29 13.53 16.25
CA PRO A 33 -19.35 14.06 17.09
C PRO A 33 -19.24 15.59 17.09
N PRO A 34 -20.36 16.31 17.01
CA PRO A 34 -20.34 17.76 17.02
C PRO A 34 -19.58 18.23 18.27
N PRO A 35 -18.76 19.29 18.19
CA PRO A 35 -18.08 19.82 19.34
C PRO A 35 -19.10 20.15 20.39
N SER A 36 -18.97 19.53 21.57
CA SER A 36 -19.81 19.82 22.71
C SER A 36 -19.72 21.31 23.02
N SER A 37 -20.82 22.00 22.88
CA SER A 37 -20.93 23.42 23.24
C SER A 37 -20.41 23.60 24.68
N PRO A 38 -19.60 24.63 24.96
CA PRO A 38 -19.13 24.86 26.30
C PRO A 38 -20.36 25.10 27.19
N GLN A 39 -20.64 24.15 28.08
CA GLN A 39 -21.59 24.38 29.15
C GLN A 39 -21.06 25.51 30.02
N ALA A 40 -21.84 26.57 30.13
CA ALA A 40 -21.58 27.64 31.07
C ALA A 40 -21.36 27.05 32.49
N PRO A 41 -20.36 27.53 33.23
CA PRO A 41 -20.11 27.03 34.58
C PRO A 41 -21.35 27.26 35.45
N ALA A 42 -21.92 26.16 35.93
CA ALA A 42 -22.94 26.21 36.95
C ALA A 42 -22.36 26.92 38.19
N MET A 43 -23.02 27.98 38.64
CA MET A 43 -22.70 28.66 39.90
C MET A 43 -22.72 27.63 41.02
N ARG A 44 -21.55 27.35 41.59
CA ARG A 44 -21.43 26.57 42.82
C ARG A 44 -21.92 27.44 43.96
N GLU A 45 -22.96 26.98 44.68
CA GLU A 45 -23.29 27.50 46.00
C GLU A 45 -22.09 27.28 46.94
N PRO A 46 -21.83 28.21 47.87
CA PRO A 46 -20.74 28.08 48.83
C PRO A 46 -21.02 26.91 49.77
N VAL A 47 -20.23 25.84 49.64
CA VAL A 47 -20.22 24.74 50.59
C VAL A 47 -19.49 25.23 51.84
N ALA A 48 -20.17 25.14 53.00
CA ALA A 48 -19.61 25.45 54.30
C ALA A 48 -18.32 24.65 54.57
N ASP A 49 -17.37 25.31 55.20
CA ASP A 49 -16.10 24.73 55.68
C ASP A 49 -16.39 23.49 56.52
N LEU A 50 -16.19 22.32 55.92
CA LEU A 50 -16.02 21.08 56.63
C LEU A 50 -14.54 20.94 57.01
N GLU A 51 -14.27 21.06 58.30
CA GLU A 51 -12.99 20.81 58.93
C GLU A 51 -12.45 19.44 58.48
N VAL A 52 -11.41 19.45 57.62
CA VAL A 52 -10.75 18.23 57.11
C VAL A 52 -10.05 17.59 58.30
N ALA A 53 -10.58 16.47 58.78
CA ALA A 53 -9.87 15.62 59.72
C ALA A 53 -8.52 15.19 59.11
N PRO A 54 -7.42 15.18 59.87
CA PRO A 54 -6.11 14.76 59.37
C PRO A 54 -6.24 13.31 58.84
N ALA A 55 -5.76 13.11 57.59
CA ALA A 55 -5.73 11.80 56.96
C ALA A 55 -5.00 10.79 57.88
N PRO A 56 -5.54 9.59 58.05
CA PRO A 56 -4.84 8.54 58.84
C PRO A 56 -3.44 8.31 58.24
N PRO A 57 -2.42 8.03 59.09
CA PRO A 57 -1.08 7.72 58.60
C PRO A 57 -1.18 6.54 57.62
N PRO A 58 -0.37 6.51 56.56
CA PRO A 58 -0.44 5.44 55.59
C PRO A 58 -0.16 4.11 56.27
N ASP A 59 -1.08 3.18 56.07
CA ASP A 59 -0.98 1.82 56.63
C ASP A 59 0.32 1.19 56.15
N SER A 60 1.21 0.90 57.08
CA SER A 60 2.56 0.37 56.82
C SER A 60 2.59 -1.12 56.47
N SER A 61 1.53 -1.69 55.94
CA SER A 61 1.43 -3.10 55.53
C SER A 61 1.55 -3.33 54.00
N THR A 62 2.14 -2.38 53.27
CA THR A 62 2.47 -2.57 51.85
C THR A 62 3.58 -3.66 51.72
N PRO A 63 3.41 -4.72 50.94
CA PRO A 63 4.48 -5.68 50.71
C PRO A 63 5.64 -4.95 50.04
N ILE A 64 6.70 -4.70 50.78
CA ILE A 64 7.94 -4.13 50.30
C ILE A 64 8.64 -5.24 49.52
N PHE A 65 8.61 -5.17 48.20
CA PHE A 65 9.45 -6.05 47.38
C PHE A 65 10.91 -5.69 47.65
N PRO A 66 11.82 -6.69 47.73
CA PRO A 66 13.25 -6.39 47.81
C PRO A 66 13.68 -5.58 46.61
N SER A 67 14.53 -4.57 46.81
CA SER A 67 15.12 -3.82 45.68
C SER A 67 15.86 -4.78 44.77
N THR A 68 15.56 -4.74 43.50
CA THR A 68 16.18 -5.58 42.47
C THR A 68 16.68 -4.69 41.36
N GLN A 69 17.99 -4.49 41.27
CA GLN A 69 18.64 -3.63 40.29
C GLN A 69 20.02 -4.20 39.95
N ALA A 70 20.44 -4.12 38.68
CA ALA A 70 21.78 -4.51 38.26
C ALA A 70 22.77 -3.36 38.50
N ASP A 71 24.06 -3.73 38.68
CA ASP A 71 25.13 -2.76 38.93
C ASP A 71 25.77 -2.23 37.64
N THR A 72 25.63 -2.95 36.53
CA THR A 72 26.31 -2.63 35.28
C THR A 72 25.37 -2.82 34.07
N GLU A 73 25.65 -2.05 33.04
CA GLU A 73 24.99 -2.21 31.74
C GLU A 73 25.44 -3.49 31.05
N GLN A 74 24.50 -4.20 30.45
CA GLN A 74 24.75 -5.47 29.74
C GLN A 74 23.92 -5.52 28.47
N ILE A 75 24.48 -6.13 27.43
CA ILE A 75 23.78 -6.44 26.18
C ILE A 75 23.68 -7.95 26.05
N LEU A 76 22.47 -8.45 25.93
CA LEU A 76 22.13 -9.85 25.78
C LEU A 76 21.69 -10.15 24.36
N ILE A 77 21.99 -11.34 23.85
CA ILE A 77 21.65 -11.72 22.46
C ILE A 77 20.84 -13.01 22.48
N LEU A 78 19.62 -12.94 21.95
CA LEU A 78 18.84 -14.12 21.57
C LEU A 78 19.00 -14.34 20.07
N GLU A 79 19.27 -15.57 19.68
CA GLU A 79 19.38 -15.95 18.28
C GLU A 79 18.59 -17.22 18.01
N SER A 80 17.75 -17.17 16.98
CA SER A 80 17.01 -18.29 16.42
C SER A 80 17.42 -18.52 14.96
N ARG A 81 16.76 -19.43 14.27
CA ARG A 81 16.98 -19.64 12.82
C ARG A 81 16.53 -18.45 11.97
N THR A 82 15.50 -17.73 12.41
CA THR A 82 14.84 -16.67 11.64
C THR A 82 15.18 -15.26 12.11
N ALA A 83 15.61 -15.09 13.36
CA ALA A 83 15.86 -13.78 13.94
C ALA A 83 17.04 -13.75 14.92
N ARG A 84 17.71 -12.59 15.00
CA ARG A 84 18.69 -12.23 16.02
C ARG A 84 18.24 -10.97 16.72
N VAL A 85 18.03 -11.07 18.04
CA VAL A 85 17.53 -9.97 18.87
C VAL A 85 18.60 -9.57 19.89
N LYS A 86 18.90 -8.26 19.97
CA LYS A 86 19.78 -7.70 21.00
C LYS A 86 18.93 -6.92 22.00
N ILE A 87 19.13 -7.20 23.29
CA ILE A 87 18.40 -6.58 24.40
C ILE A 87 19.42 -5.92 25.33
N THR A 88 19.18 -4.67 25.71
CA THR A 88 19.92 -4.02 26.81
C THR A 88 19.16 -4.21 28.11
N ASN A 89 19.90 -4.35 29.21
CA ASN A 89 19.28 -4.34 30.53
C ASN A 89 18.90 -2.93 31.03
N VAL A 90 19.31 -1.88 30.32
CA VAL A 90 18.82 -0.50 30.56
C VAL A 90 17.37 -0.41 30.09
N GLY A 91 16.43 -0.37 31.02
CA GLY A 91 14.99 -0.41 30.75
C GLY A 91 14.50 -1.78 30.22
N ALA A 92 15.35 -2.79 30.09
CA ALA A 92 15.08 -4.07 29.44
C ALA A 92 14.42 -3.85 28.05
N ARG A 93 15.12 -3.11 27.16
CA ARG A 93 14.67 -2.65 25.85
C ARG A 93 15.38 -3.39 24.72
N ILE A 94 14.75 -3.46 23.56
CA ILE A 94 15.31 -4.10 22.36
C ILE A 94 16.12 -3.06 21.56
N LEU A 95 17.42 -3.34 21.39
CA LEU A 95 18.33 -2.50 20.60
C LEU A 95 18.32 -2.85 19.11
N SER A 96 18.05 -4.12 18.78
CA SER A 96 18.14 -4.63 17.41
C SER A 96 17.25 -5.85 17.26
N TRP A 97 16.51 -5.91 16.16
CA TRP A 97 15.75 -7.09 15.73
C TRP A 97 16.04 -7.36 14.27
N ARG A 98 16.94 -8.31 14.00
CA ARG A 98 17.35 -8.65 12.64
C ARG A 98 16.66 -9.91 12.17
N LEU A 99 16.07 -9.82 10.97
CA LEU A 99 15.54 -10.99 10.25
C LEU A 99 16.67 -11.63 9.43
N LEU A 100 16.95 -12.92 9.68
CA LEU A 100 18.06 -13.62 9.04
C LEU A 100 17.72 -14.11 7.63
N ASP A 101 16.44 -14.40 7.36
CA ASP A 101 15.94 -14.84 6.05
C ASP A 101 15.73 -13.70 5.04
N TYR A 102 15.82 -12.46 5.51
CA TYR A 102 15.59 -11.26 4.68
C TYR A 102 16.81 -10.36 4.66
N LEU A 103 17.20 -9.94 3.46
CA LEU A 103 18.34 -9.04 3.29
C LEU A 103 17.89 -7.59 3.18
N GLY A 104 18.67 -6.71 3.77
CA GLY A 104 18.58 -5.26 3.52
C GLY A 104 19.23 -4.88 2.19
N PRO A 105 19.17 -3.59 1.80
CA PRO A 105 19.74 -3.09 0.55
C PRO A 105 21.24 -3.37 0.39
N GLU A 106 21.98 -3.44 1.49
CA GLU A 106 23.42 -3.69 1.53
C GLU A 106 23.81 -5.19 1.54
N GLY A 107 22.82 -6.09 1.44
CA GLY A 107 23.04 -7.54 1.45
C GLY A 107 23.30 -8.14 2.85
N HIS A 108 23.13 -7.38 3.93
CA HIS A 108 23.17 -7.85 5.31
C HIS A 108 21.76 -8.23 5.80
N PRO A 109 21.65 -9.09 6.85
CA PRO A 109 20.36 -9.39 7.49
C PRO A 109 19.60 -8.11 7.84
N LEU A 110 18.30 -8.10 7.50
CA LEU A 110 17.45 -6.91 7.59
C LEU A 110 17.22 -6.51 9.05
N GLU A 111 17.63 -5.30 9.41
CA GLU A 111 17.30 -4.68 10.70
C GLU A 111 15.88 -4.09 10.66
N LEU A 112 15.07 -4.34 11.67
CA LEU A 112 13.71 -3.79 11.77
C LEU A 112 13.59 -2.66 12.80
N VAL A 113 14.49 -2.64 13.79
CA VAL A 113 14.48 -1.58 14.81
C VAL A 113 15.16 -0.33 14.24
N VAL A 114 14.46 0.79 14.29
CA VAL A 114 15.05 2.08 13.92
C VAL A 114 16.17 2.38 14.91
N PRO A 115 17.40 2.69 14.46
CA PRO A 115 18.46 3.09 15.36
C PRO A 115 17.98 4.28 16.19
N GLY A 116 17.84 4.07 17.50
CA GLY A 116 17.37 5.07 18.43
C GLY A 116 18.53 6.00 18.83
N ASP A 117 18.25 7.30 18.90
CA ASP A 117 18.91 8.17 19.84
C ASP A 117 18.10 8.16 21.16
N GLU A 118 18.68 8.68 22.23
CA GLU A 118 18.04 8.67 23.57
C GLU A 118 16.67 9.37 23.58
N GLU A 119 16.36 10.20 22.57
CA GLU A 119 15.13 10.97 22.44
C GLU A 119 14.00 10.20 21.73
N ARG A 120 14.32 9.15 20.97
CA ARG A 120 13.32 8.45 20.12
C ARG A 120 12.63 7.26 20.78
N GLY A 121 13.21 6.74 21.83
CA GLY A 121 12.77 5.50 22.45
C GLY A 121 13.27 4.23 21.73
N LEU A 122 12.92 3.08 22.26
CA LEU A 122 13.27 1.75 21.76
C LEU A 122 12.10 0.80 21.96
N PRO A 123 11.96 -0.26 21.13
CA PRO A 123 10.99 -1.31 21.41
C PRO A 123 11.17 -1.90 22.80
N PHE A 124 10.07 -2.26 23.44
CA PHE A 124 9.98 -2.69 24.82
C PHE A 124 10.20 -1.59 25.88
N GLU A 125 10.20 -0.32 25.45
CA GLU A 125 10.14 0.76 26.45
C GLU A 125 8.81 0.77 27.22
N LEU A 126 8.83 1.38 28.38
CA LEU A 126 7.64 1.57 29.18
C LEU A 126 7.13 3.00 29.02
N VAL A 127 5.83 3.15 28.87
CA VAL A 127 5.16 4.45 28.73
C VAL A 127 4.13 4.58 29.85
N VAL A 128 4.20 5.69 30.58
CA VAL A 128 3.18 6.08 31.54
C VAL A 128 2.53 7.34 31.02
N PRO A 129 1.33 7.27 30.41
CA PRO A 129 0.67 8.44 29.85
C PRO A 129 0.50 9.53 30.91
N GLY A 130 0.99 10.75 30.60
CA GLY A 130 0.91 11.90 31.50
C GLY A 130 1.98 11.96 32.61
N ASP A 131 2.90 10.98 32.69
CA ASP A 131 4.01 10.98 33.65
C ASP A 131 5.35 10.68 32.95
N GLU A 132 5.93 11.70 32.33
CA GLU A 132 7.20 11.59 31.60
C GLU A 132 8.37 11.26 32.57
N ALA A 133 8.36 11.79 33.77
CA ALA A 133 9.41 11.56 34.76
C ALA A 133 9.48 10.10 35.17
N ARG A 134 8.34 9.46 35.40
CA ARG A 134 8.26 8.03 35.69
C ARG A 134 8.61 7.20 34.47
N THR A 135 8.13 7.56 33.28
CA THR A 135 8.49 6.96 32.01
C THR A 135 10.01 6.91 31.82
N LYS A 136 10.68 8.05 32.00
CA LYS A 136 12.14 8.17 31.91
C LYS A 136 12.85 7.30 32.94
N ARG A 137 12.44 7.37 34.21
CA ARG A 137 13.05 6.57 35.30
C ARG A 137 12.97 5.06 35.01
N LEU A 138 11.84 4.55 34.55
CA LEU A 138 11.65 3.12 34.27
C LEU A 138 12.49 2.64 33.07
N ASN A 139 12.74 3.50 32.11
CA ASN A 139 13.52 3.20 30.89
C ASN A 139 15.03 3.40 31.09
N GLU A 140 15.47 4.17 32.08
CA GLU A 140 16.87 4.32 32.45
C GLU A 140 17.31 3.37 33.56
N ALA A 141 16.38 2.69 34.22
CA ALA A 141 16.68 1.74 35.28
C ALA A 141 17.45 0.51 34.76
N LEU A 142 18.38 -0.01 35.57
CA LEU A 142 19.15 -1.22 35.27
C LEU A 142 18.40 -2.45 35.77
N TYR A 143 17.87 -3.23 34.86
CA TYR A 143 17.15 -4.47 35.15
C TYR A 143 18.15 -5.63 35.37
N VAL A 144 17.84 -6.53 36.28
CA VAL A 144 18.54 -7.80 36.41
C VAL A 144 17.96 -8.75 35.37
N CYS A 145 18.76 -9.08 34.36
CA CYS A 145 18.38 -9.99 33.30
C CYS A 145 19.12 -11.33 33.44
N THR A 146 18.39 -12.43 33.16
CA THR A 146 19.02 -13.78 33.11
C THR A 146 19.78 -13.91 31.78
N ASP A 147 20.80 -14.78 31.79
CA ASP A 147 21.39 -15.23 30.53
C ASP A 147 20.33 -15.93 29.66
N PRO A 148 20.51 -15.94 28.31
CA PRO A 148 19.61 -16.65 27.41
C PRO A 148 19.49 -18.13 27.76
N GLU A 149 18.30 -18.55 28.14
CA GLU A 149 17.98 -19.92 28.56
C GLU A 149 17.30 -20.65 27.39
N THR A 150 17.80 -21.82 27.01
CA THR A 150 17.14 -22.68 26.02
C THR A 150 16.03 -23.47 26.70
N ILE A 151 14.82 -23.37 26.17
CA ILE A 151 13.63 -24.08 26.65
C ILE A 151 13.02 -24.90 25.50
N SER A 152 11.98 -25.68 25.77
CA SER A 152 11.30 -26.53 24.76
C SER A 152 10.77 -25.73 23.57
N ASP A 153 10.39 -24.47 23.78
CA ASP A 153 9.70 -23.61 22.80
C ASP A 153 10.65 -22.57 22.21
N GLY A 154 11.97 -22.65 22.43
CA GLY A 154 12.95 -21.70 21.92
C GLY A 154 13.92 -21.17 23.00
N LYS A 155 14.29 -19.90 22.88
CA LYS A 155 15.20 -19.22 23.80
C LYS A 155 14.49 -18.11 24.55
N ARG A 156 14.76 -18.01 25.87
CA ARG A 156 14.09 -17.08 26.77
C ARG A 156 15.07 -16.21 27.54
N ILE A 157 14.72 -14.94 27.71
CA ILE A 157 15.34 -13.98 28.63
C ILE A 157 14.25 -13.46 29.55
N ARG A 158 14.59 -13.33 30.84
CA ARG A 158 13.75 -12.66 31.84
C ARG A 158 14.53 -11.48 32.41
N CYS A 159 13.89 -10.35 32.50
CA CYS A 159 14.41 -9.13 33.10
C CYS A 159 13.47 -8.65 34.19
N SER A 160 13.97 -8.42 35.38
CA SER A 160 13.22 -7.99 36.57
C SER A 160 13.84 -6.74 37.17
N TRP A 161 13.01 -5.83 37.63
CA TRP A 161 13.41 -4.64 38.34
C TRP A 161 12.43 -4.34 39.47
N SER A 162 12.92 -3.83 40.61
CA SER A 162 12.09 -3.32 41.68
C SER A 162 12.78 -2.17 42.43
N ASP A 163 12.03 -1.13 42.75
CA ASP A 163 12.50 0.02 43.51
C ASP A 163 12.61 -0.25 45.04
N GLY A 164 12.16 -1.42 45.50
CA GLY A 164 12.10 -1.74 46.94
C GLY A 164 11.00 -0.97 47.68
N ARG A 165 10.20 -0.18 47.00
CA ARG A 165 9.17 0.70 47.59
C ARG A 165 7.76 0.42 47.07
N GLY A 166 7.56 -0.73 46.42
CA GLY A 166 6.27 -1.21 45.93
C GLY A 166 6.10 -1.18 44.41
N GLU A 167 7.05 -0.68 43.63
CA GLU A 167 7.07 -0.79 42.18
C GLU A 167 7.95 -1.96 41.75
N LYS A 168 7.37 -2.89 40.96
CA LYS A 168 8.06 -4.05 40.41
C LYS A 168 7.65 -4.27 38.97
N ILE A 169 8.64 -4.52 38.11
CA ILE A 169 8.46 -4.76 36.67
C ILE A 169 9.18 -6.06 36.31
N ASP A 170 8.45 -6.97 35.68
CA ASP A 170 9.01 -8.22 35.12
C ASP A 170 8.69 -8.23 33.60
N LYS A 171 9.73 -8.41 32.78
CA LYS A 171 9.62 -8.56 31.31
C LYS A 171 10.26 -9.87 30.91
N THR A 172 9.54 -10.70 30.16
CA THR A 172 10.07 -11.95 29.60
C THR A 172 9.87 -11.93 28.09
N LEU A 173 10.91 -12.25 27.34
CA LEU A 173 10.84 -12.50 25.91
C LEU A 173 11.25 -13.94 25.63
N THR A 174 10.38 -14.69 24.96
CA THR A 174 10.67 -16.03 24.45
C THR A 174 10.66 -15.98 22.92
N LEU A 175 11.82 -16.19 22.31
CA LEU A 175 12.00 -16.23 20.87
C LEU A 175 11.93 -17.70 20.41
N PRO A 176 11.01 -18.08 19.49
CA PRO A 176 10.92 -19.46 19.02
C PRO A 176 12.16 -19.84 18.20
N ASP A 177 12.51 -21.13 18.18
CA ASP A 177 13.63 -21.62 17.38
C ASP A 177 13.42 -21.39 15.88
N GLU A 178 12.17 -21.41 15.43
CA GLU A 178 11.77 -21.18 14.05
C GLU A 178 10.44 -20.38 13.98
N GLY A 179 10.33 -19.48 13.00
CA GLY A 179 9.14 -18.64 12.81
C GLY A 179 9.31 -17.23 13.35
N TYR A 180 8.23 -16.47 13.33
CA TYR A 180 8.22 -15.00 13.55
C TYR A 180 7.28 -14.59 14.69
N VAL A 181 6.72 -15.54 15.45
CA VAL A 181 5.81 -15.29 16.57
C VAL A 181 6.54 -15.59 17.87
N ALA A 182 7.04 -14.56 18.53
CA ALA A 182 7.60 -14.65 19.87
C ALA A 182 6.48 -14.59 20.92
N ARG A 183 6.78 -15.00 22.16
CA ARG A 183 5.91 -14.81 23.32
C ARG A 183 6.51 -13.77 24.24
N ILE A 184 5.67 -12.84 24.70
CA ILE A 184 6.02 -11.86 25.71
C ILE A 184 5.18 -12.07 26.96
N GLU A 185 5.80 -11.92 28.13
CA GLU A 185 5.12 -11.82 29.40
C GLU A 185 5.57 -10.52 30.05
N TYR A 186 4.61 -9.65 30.33
CA TYR A 186 4.84 -8.37 30.95
C TYR A 186 3.97 -8.22 32.18
N ARG A 187 4.61 -8.08 33.34
CA ARG A 187 3.93 -7.88 34.61
C ARG A 187 4.48 -6.63 35.28
N ALA A 188 3.61 -5.74 35.61
CA ALA A 188 3.92 -4.55 36.36
C ALA A 188 3.01 -4.47 37.59
N SER A 189 3.59 -4.34 38.76
CA SER A 189 2.87 -4.09 39.98
C SER A 189 3.34 -2.76 40.57
N ASP A 190 2.43 -1.81 40.70
CA ASP A 190 2.65 -0.57 41.40
C ASP A 190 1.41 -0.24 42.23
N GLN A 191 1.62 0.02 43.51
CA GLN A 191 0.54 0.39 44.41
C GLN A 191 0.26 1.91 44.41
N ARG A 192 1.08 2.68 43.70
CA ARG A 192 1.09 4.16 43.74
C ARG A 192 0.60 4.83 42.44
N GLY A 193 0.38 4.07 41.40
CA GLY A 193 0.03 4.67 40.12
C GLY A 193 -0.46 3.68 39.07
N PRO A 194 -0.82 4.16 37.87
CA PRO A 194 -1.30 3.32 36.79
C PRO A 194 -0.19 2.37 36.29
N VAL A 195 -0.60 1.17 35.85
CA VAL A 195 0.30 0.20 35.21
C VAL A 195 0.89 0.82 33.95
N PRO A 196 2.24 0.82 33.80
CA PRO A 196 2.89 1.31 32.60
C PRO A 196 2.51 0.46 31.37
N TYR A 197 2.45 1.06 30.19
CA TYR A 197 2.25 0.38 28.92
C TYR A 197 3.58 -0.12 28.38
N LEU A 198 3.61 -1.32 27.78
CA LEU A 198 4.76 -1.85 27.07
C LEU A 198 4.69 -1.43 25.59
N ALA A 199 5.67 -0.67 25.11
CA ALA A 199 5.63 -0.05 23.80
C ALA A 199 6.52 -0.74 22.75
N TRP A 200 6.10 -0.63 21.50
CA TRP A 200 6.95 -0.71 20.34
C TRP A 200 7.04 0.68 19.70
N ALA A 201 8.19 1.33 19.84
CA ALA A 201 8.49 2.68 19.32
C ALA A 201 9.98 2.75 18.96
N PRO A 202 10.43 3.61 18.07
CA PRO A 202 9.74 4.64 17.28
C PRO A 202 9.22 4.17 15.90
N GLY A 203 8.85 2.95 15.74
CA GLY A 203 8.35 2.39 14.49
C GLY A 203 9.22 1.26 13.93
N LEU A 204 9.21 1.11 12.62
CA LEU A 204 10.01 0.14 11.86
C LEU A 204 10.94 0.88 10.91
N ILE A 205 12.10 0.30 10.60
CA ILE A 205 12.98 0.83 9.55
C ILE A 205 12.20 0.89 8.24
N ARG A 206 12.26 2.04 7.59
CA ARG A 206 11.69 2.22 6.25
C ARG A 206 12.52 1.46 5.23
N ASP A 207 11.86 0.76 4.33
CA ASP A 207 12.50 0.16 3.16
C ASP A 207 12.97 1.30 2.24
N GLU A 208 14.27 1.57 2.19
CA GLU A 208 14.88 2.58 1.32
C GLU A 208 14.65 2.19 -0.14
N GLY A 209 13.84 2.90 -0.83
CA GLY A 209 13.45 2.64 -2.23
C GLY A 209 12.00 3.01 -2.51
N SER A 210 11.29 3.46 -1.50
CA SER A 210 9.85 3.72 -1.57
C SER A 210 9.46 5.17 -1.93
N SER A 211 10.39 6.07 -2.22
CA SER A 211 10.08 7.45 -2.61
C SER A 211 9.86 7.58 -4.11
N GLY A 212 8.61 7.81 -4.55
CA GLY A 212 8.29 8.12 -5.95
C GLY A 212 6.80 8.26 -6.19
N LEU A 213 6.41 9.04 -7.20
CA LEU A 213 5.02 9.33 -7.61
C LEU A 213 4.20 8.09 -7.97
N GLY A 214 4.81 6.93 -8.16
CA GLY A 214 4.16 5.66 -8.51
C GLY A 214 3.93 4.71 -7.34
N ARG A 215 4.50 4.97 -6.18
CA ARG A 215 4.17 4.31 -4.92
C ARG A 215 3.32 5.28 -4.11
N MET A 216 2.08 4.91 -3.86
CA MET A 216 1.35 5.48 -2.73
C MET A 216 2.25 5.23 -1.54
N SER A 217 2.86 6.30 -0.99
CA SER A 217 3.74 6.26 0.17
C SER A 217 3.03 5.43 1.25
N GLN A 218 3.45 4.19 1.43
CA GLN A 218 3.00 3.43 2.57
C GLN A 218 3.96 3.76 3.70
N ASP A 219 3.73 4.93 4.28
CA ASP A 219 4.40 5.35 5.49
C ASP A 219 4.14 4.31 6.59
N VAL A 220 5.08 4.20 7.50
CA VAL A 220 4.91 3.38 8.70
C VAL A 220 3.66 3.89 9.44
N ARG A 221 2.75 2.98 9.77
CA ARG A 221 1.45 3.28 10.38
C ARG A 221 1.20 2.43 11.59
N VAL A 222 0.39 2.94 12.49
CA VAL A 222 -0.23 2.11 13.52
C VAL A 222 -1.40 1.35 12.92
N ALA A 223 -1.51 0.07 13.24
CA ALA A 223 -2.61 -0.80 12.86
C ALA A 223 -3.23 -1.42 14.11
N VAL A 224 -4.54 -1.29 14.27
CA VAL A 224 -5.30 -1.84 15.41
C VAL A 224 -6.45 -2.67 14.88
N ALA A 225 -6.53 -3.93 15.29
CA ALA A 225 -7.59 -4.84 14.84
C ALA A 225 -8.69 -4.97 15.89
N ARG A 226 -9.93 -4.90 15.42
CA ARG A 226 -11.14 -5.11 16.24
C ARG A 226 -12.15 -5.92 15.46
N SER A 227 -12.52 -7.08 15.98
CA SER A 227 -13.56 -7.93 15.39
C SER A 227 -13.37 -8.15 13.87
N GLY A 228 -12.13 -8.40 13.44
CA GLY A 228 -11.79 -8.68 12.05
C GLY A 228 -11.65 -7.47 11.13
N SER A 229 -11.82 -6.24 11.65
CA SER A 229 -11.55 -4.99 10.93
C SER A 229 -10.25 -4.36 11.42
N VAL A 230 -9.41 -3.86 10.52
CA VAL A 230 -8.15 -3.19 10.85
C VAL A 230 -8.28 -1.69 10.59
N GLU A 231 -8.16 -0.93 11.66
CA GLU A 231 -8.03 0.52 11.61
C GLU A 231 -6.55 0.88 11.43
N ARG A 232 -6.27 1.79 10.50
CA ARG A 232 -4.91 2.24 10.19
C ARG A 232 -4.78 3.72 10.43
N ILE A 233 -3.81 4.09 11.26
CA ILE A 233 -3.61 5.46 11.73
C ILE A 233 -2.24 5.93 11.27
N THR A 234 -2.22 7.04 10.55
CA THR A 234 -0.96 7.66 10.09
C THR A 234 -0.38 8.56 11.18
N ALA A 235 0.92 8.89 11.08
CA ALA A 235 1.56 9.77 12.05
C ALA A 235 0.88 11.15 12.15
N GLY A 236 0.43 11.70 11.01
CA GLY A 236 -0.27 12.99 10.97
C GLY A 236 -1.66 12.98 11.62
N ASP A 237 -2.29 11.81 11.71
CA ASP A 237 -3.62 11.65 12.31
C ASP A 237 -3.56 11.32 13.81
N ALA A 238 -2.43 10.79 14.29
CA ALA A 238 -2.30 10.26 15.64
C ALA A 238 -1.98 11.34 16.70
N GLY A 239 -1.14 12.34 16.39
CA GLY A 239 -0.67 13.29 17.40
C GLY A 239 0.11 12.64 18.55
N ASP A 240 0.05 13.22 19.75
CA ASP A 240 0.66 12.64 20.95
C ASP A 240 -0.07 11.38 21.44
N TRP A 241 0.49 10.66 22.43
CA TRP A 241 -0.06 9.42 22.98
C TRP A 241 -1.57 9.49 23.21
N GLN A 242 -2.32 8.67 22.50
CA GLN A 242 -3.78 8.59 22.56
C GLN A 242 -4.23 7.16 22.82
N ASP A 243 -5.19 6.99 23.71
CA ASP A 243 -5.79 5.68 23.95
C ASP A 243 -6.71 5.29 22.80
N ALA A 244 -6.66 4.02 22.43
CA ALA A 244 -7.69 3.44 21.60
C ALA A 244 -8.96 3.30 22.43
N ASP A 245 -10.04 3.99 22.06
CA ASP A 245 -11.30 4.08 22.81
C ASP A 245 -11.93 2.73 23.22
N ARG A 246 -11.48 1.62 22.64
CA ARG A 246 -12.04 0.28 22.85
C ARG A 246 -10.95 -0.77 22.85
N PRO A 247 -11.14 -1.90 23.58
CA PRO A 247 -10.26 -3.05 23.51
C PRO A 247 -10.10 -3.55 22.06
N ALA A 248 -8.94 -4.07 21.75
CA ALA A 248 -8.60 -4.56 20.44
C ALA A 248 -8.03 -5.99 20.48
N ASP A 249 -8.26 -6.77 19.42
CA ASP A 249 -7.75 -8.14 19.27
C ASP A 249 -6.23 -8.16 19.22
N TRP A 250 -5.66 -7.17 18.51
CA TRP A 250 -4.23 -6.90 18.46
C TRP A 250 -3.95 -5.45 18.04
N GLY A 251 -2.76 -4.97 18.35
CA GLY A 251 -2.25 -3.68 17.93
C GLY A 251 -0.78 -3.77 17.51
N GLY A 252 -0.39 -2.99 16.51
CA GLY A 252 0.96 -3.06 16.00
C GLY A 252 1.34 -1.89 15.10
N ILE A 253 2.56 -1.96 14.60
CA ILE A 253 3.11 -1.05 13.61
C ILE A 253 3.34 -1.81 12.32
N GLU A 254 2.85 -1.28 11.21
CA GLU A 254 3.07 -1.84 9.89
C GLU A 254 3.85 -0.89 8.99
N GLY A 255 4.87 -1.42 8.34
CA GLY A 255 5.52 -0.83 7.19
C GLY A 255 4.98 -1.43 5.89
N HIS A 256 5.72 -1.23 4.79
CA HIS A 256 5.34 -1.76 3.48
C HIS A 256 5.33 -3.30 3.46
N TYR A 257 6.43 -3.92 3.83
CA TYR A 257 6.62 -5.37 3.77
C TYR A 257 6.69 -6.06 5.13
N PHE A 258 6.87 -5.34 6.22
CA PHE A 258 7.10 -5.87 7.55
C PHE A 258 6.14 -5.26 8.55
N ALA A 259 5.90 -5.99 9.64
CA ALA A 259 5.09 -5.52 10.75
C ALA A 259 5.65 -6.03 12.08
N ALA A 260 5.37 -5.27 13.15
CA ALA A 260 5.52 -5.68 14.54
C ALA A 260 4.17 -5.54 15.22
N VAL A 261 3.62 -6.65 15.72
CA VAL A 261 2.25 -6.73 16.25
C VAL A 261 2.26 -7.40 17.61
N ILE A 262 1.61 -6.78 18.59
CA ILE A 262 1.33 -7.34 19.91
C ILE A 262 -0.11 -7.84 19.92
N ALA A 263 -0.31 -9.13 20.16
CA ALA A 263 -1.62 -9.77 20.22
C ALA A 263 -1.80 -10.45 21.59
N PRO A 264 -2.58 -9.87 22.51
CA PRO A 264 -2.87 -10.47 23.81
C PRO A 264 -3.50 -11.86 23.68
N TYR A 265 -3.20 -12.78 24.62
CA TYR A 265 -3.74 -14.14 24.57
C TYR A 265 -5.26 -14.19 24.71
N ASP A 266 -5.81 -13.30 25.52
CA ASP A 266 -7.26 -13.14 25.73
C ASP A 266 -7.96 -12.39 24.60
N ARG A 267 -7.22 -11.89 23.60
CA ARG A 267 -7.71 -11.08 22.49
C ARG A 267 -8.47 -9.82 22.91
N SER A 268 -8.10 -9.28 24.04
CA SER A 268 -8.66 -8.07 24.60
C SER A 268 -7.53 -7.23 25.19
N GLY A 269 -6.93 -6.36 24.39
CA GLY A 269 -5.86 -5.48 24.83
C GLY A 269 -6.25 -4.02 24.78
N HIS A 270 -5.80 -3.27 25.79
CA HIS A 270 -5.84 -1.83 25.74
C HIS A 270 -4.56 -1.31 25.11
N PHE A 271 -4.72 -0.48 24.07
CA PHE A 271 -3.59 0.10 23.34
C PHE A 271 -3.64 1.62 23.42
N THR A 272 -2.48 2.22 23.53
CA THR A 272 -2.26 3.64 23.29
C THR A 272 -1.26 3.78 22.13
N PHE A 273 -1.33 4.87 21.37
CA PHE A 273 -0.47 5.10 20.23
C PHE A 273 -0.15 6.58 20.07
N TYR A 274 0.95 6.87 19.38
CA TYR A 274 1.31 8.22 18.99
C TYR A 274 1.81 8.29 17.55
N GLY A 275 1.79 9.51 16.98
CA GLY A 275 2.41 9.82 15.70
C GLY A 275 3.01 11.21 15.74
N ARG A 276 4.22 11.38 15.23
CA ARG A 276 4.91 12.66 15.08
C ARG A 276 5.42 12.85 13.67
N GLU A 277 5.23 14.04 13.12
CA GLU A 277 5.89 14.49 11.90
C GLU A 277 7.08 15.34 12.28
N ARG A 278 8.28 15.04 11.76
CA ARG A 278 9.47 15.88 11.99
C ARG A 278 9.54 17.01 10.97
N GLU A 279 9.97 18.21 11.43
CA GLU A 279 10.06 19.45 10.64
C GLU A 279 11.02 19.38 9.43
N GLU A 280 11.95 18.45 9.35
CA GLU A 280 12.81 18.22 8.18
C GLU A 280 12.12 17.43 7.05
N GLY A 281 10.82 17.52 7.03
CA GLY A 281 10.03 17.31 5.81
C GLY A 281 9.77 15.88 5.41
N ARG A 282 9.99 14.81 6.21
CA ARG A 282 9.53 13.46 5.80
C ARG A 282 9.69 12.29 6.80
N ALA A 283 10.26 12.47 7.95
CA ALA A 283 10.32 11.38 8.94
C ALA A 283 9.02 11.37 9.76
N GLN A 284 8.18 10.37 9.51
CA GLN A 284 7.02 10.09 10.36
C GLN A 284 7.44 9.07 11.40
N GLU A 285 7.26 9.38 12.66
CA GLU A 285 7.47 8.47 13.78
C GLU A 285 6.12 8.03 14.31
N VAL A 286 5.95 6.75 14.53
CA VAL A 286 4.76 6.18 15.14
C VAL A 286 5.18 5.20 16.22
N GLY A 287 4.39 5.11 17.28
CA GLY A 287 4.56 4.13 18.32
C GLY A 287 3.22 3.59 18.79
N ILE A 288 3.22 2.36 19.26
CA ILE A 288 2.09 1.71 19.89
C ILE A 288 2.53 1.10 21.20
N ALA A 289 1.70 1.19 22.23
CA ALA A 289 1.95 0.59 23.52
C ALA A 289 0.73 -0.19 24.00
N TRP A 290 0.99 -1.34 24.60
CA TRP A 290 -0.01 -2.24 25.13
C TRP A 290 0.00 -2.21 26.65
N LYS A 291 -1.18 -2.12 27.23
CA LYS A 291 -1.41 -2.33 28.67
C LYS A 291 -1.98 -3.72 28.87
N PRO A 292 -1.33 -4.56 29.66
CA PRO A 292 -1.84 -5.89 29.93
C PRO A 292 -3.10 -5.84 30.79
N ASP A 293 -4.07 -6.66 30.41
CA ASP A 293 -5.17 -7.08 31.23
C ASP A 293 -4.87 -8.53 31.69
N GLY A 294 -5.18 -8.90 32.93
CA GLY A 294 -4.96 -10.25 33.42
C GLY A 294 -3.49 -10.61 33.65
N ASP A 295 -3.01 -11.75 33.10
CA ASP A 295 -1.69 -12.31 33.37
C ASP A 295 -0.54 -11.65 32.60
N GLY A 296 -0.85 -10.72 31.70
CA GLY A 296 0.13 -9.94 30.95
C GLY A 296 0.90 -10.75 29.88
N THR A 297 0.27 -11.79 29.33
CA THR A 297 0.88 -12.62 28.28
C THR A 297 0.32 -12.23 26.91
N ALA A 298 1.22 -12.09 25.91
CA ALA A 298 0.84 -11.81 24.54
C ALA A 298 1.77 -12.51 23.54
N TYR A 299 1.26 -12.72 22.33
CA TYR A 299 2.08 -13.03 21.17
C TYR A 299 2.68 -11.73 20.60
N LEU A 300 3.93 -11.82 20.19
CA LEU A 300 4.64 -10.73 19.50
C LEU A 300 5.05 -11.23 18.12
N PHE A 301 4.31 -10.83 17.09
CA PHE A 301 4.72 -11.05 15.70
C PHE A 301 5.68 -9.95 15.28
N VAL A 302 6.87 -10.31 14.81
CA VAL A 302 7.83 -9.39 14.18
C VAL A 302 8.37 -10.05 12.94
N GLY A 303 7.88 -9.64 11.78
CA GLY A 303 8.21 -10.36 10.57
C GLY A 303 7.57 -9.81 9.29
N PRO A 304 7.68 -10.59 8.19
CA PRO A 304 7.23 -10.20 6.88
C PRO A 304 5.72 -10.35 6.71
N LYS A 305 5.10 -9.42 5.97
CA LYS A 305 3.69 -9.50 5.57
C LYS A 305 3.51 -10.40 4.35
N SER A 306 3.92 -11.68 4.48
CA SER A 306 3.67 -12.69 3.45
C SER A 306 2.29 -13.31 3.64
N TYR A 307 1.50 -13.39 2.57
CA TYR A 307 0.13 -13.92 2.62
C TYR A 307 0.08 -15.35 3.17
N ASP A 308 1.00 -16.21 2.71
CA ASP A 308 1.02 -17.63 3.14
C ASP A 308 1.51 -17.77 4.58
N LEU A 309 2.51 -16.97 4.98
CA LEU A 309 3.03 -17.00 6.34
C LEU A 309 1.95 -16.54 7.33
N LEU A 310 1.34 -15.39 7.06
CA LEU A 310 0.28 -14.87 7.93
C LEU A 310 -0.92 -15.80 7.98
N GLY A 311 -1.27 -16.46 6.86
CA GLY A 311 -2.31 -17.47 6.83
C GLY A 311 -2.01 -18.70 7.69
N ARG A 312 -0.75 -19.17 7.73
CA ARG A 312 -0.33 -20.25 8.64
C ARG A 312 -0.39 -19.80 10.09
N ILE A 313 0.12 -18.60 10.39
CA ILE A 313 0.04 -18.03 11.74
C ILE A 313 -1.42 -17.92 12.22
N ASP A 314 -2.33 -17.52 11.32
CA ASP A 314 -3.74 -17.43 11.64
C ASP A 314 -4.39 -18.81 11.89
N GLN A 315 -3.93 -19.86 11.19
CA GLN A 315 -4.37 -21.23 11.44
C GLN A 315 -3.83 -21.77 12.77
N ASP A 316 -2.57 -21.48 13.12
CA ASP A 316 -1.90 -22.01 14.31
C ASP A 316 -2.30 -21.24 15.58
N TYR A 317 -2.40 -19.92 15.49
CA TYR A 317 -2.61 -19.02 16.65
C TYR A 317 -3.96 -18.29 16.62
N GLY A 318 -4.62 -18.24 15.47
CA GLY A 318 -5.92 -17.59 15.29
C GLY A 318 -5.90 -16.06 15.43
N LEU A 319 -4.79 -15.40 15.11
CA LEU A 319 -4.59 -13.98 15.39
C LEU A 319 -5.28 -13.03 14.39
N GLY A 320 -5.65 -13.52 13.20
CA GLY A 320 -6.26 -12.70 12.15
C GLY A 320 -5.26 -11.75 11.45
N LEU A 321 -3.96 -12.11 11.45
CA LEU A 321 -2.88 -11.26 10.90
C LEU A 321 -2.91 -11.15 9.38
N GLN A 322 -3.63 -12.02 8.64
CA GLN A 322 -3.81 -11.83 7.19
C GLN A 322 -4.44 -10.48 6.85
N SER A 323 -5.22 -9.91 7.76
CA SER A 323 -5.83 -8.59 7.64
C SER A 323 -4.83 -7.41 7.62
N LEU A 324 -3.54 -7.65 7.96
CA LEU A 324 -2.44 -6.71 7.74
C LEU A 324 -2.21 -6.42 6.26
N ILE A 325 -2.59 -7.33 5.35
CA ILE A 325 -2.42 -7.11 3.91
C ILE A 325 -3.71 -6.53 3.35
N ASP A 326 -3.68 -5.25 3.02
CA ASP A 326 -4.81 -4.56 2.40
C ASP A 326 -4.73 -4.63 0.87
N TYR A 327 -5.46 -5.56 0.27
CA TYR A 327 -5.57 -5.67 -1.19
C TYR A 327 -6.56 -4.68 -1.81
N GLY A 328 -7.35 -3.98 -1.00
CA GLY A 328 -8.33 -2.99 -1.45
C GLY A 328 -9.50 -3.60 -2.24
N TYR A 329 -10.17 -2.77 -3.06
CA TYR A 329 -11.38 -3.17 -3.78
C TYR A 329 -11.23 -4.34 -4.76
N PHE A 330 -10.01 -4.65 -5.17
CA PHE A 330 -9.73 -5.72 -6.15
C PHE A 330 -9.18 -6.98 -5.51
N GLU A 331 -9.37 -7.18 -4.21
CA GLU A 331 -8.82 -8.30 -3.44
C GLU A 331 -9.02 -9.66 -4.14
N VAL A 332 -10.23 -9.96 -4.59
CA VAL A 332 -10.53 -11.24 -5.28
C VAL A 332 -9.66 -11.42 -6.53
N ILE A 333 -9.44 -10.34 -7.30
CA ILE A 333 -8.60 -10.38 -8.50
C ILE A 333 -7.13 -10.52 -8.11
N VAL A 334 -6.69 -9.80 -7.09
CA VAL A 334 -5.30 -9.85 -6.60
C VAL A 334 -4.97 -11.26 -6.11
N LEU A 335 -5.83 -11.87 -5.29
CA LEU A 335 -5.65 -13.23 -4.79
C LEU A 335 -5.65 -14.28 -5.91
N ALA A 336 -6.55 -14.14 -6.90
CA ALA A 336 -6.57 -15.01 -8.07
C ALA A 336 -5.26 -14.87 -8.89
N LEU A 337 -4.77 -13.66 -9.10
CA LEU A 337 -3.50 -13.39 -9.78
C LEU A 337 -2.32 -13.93 -8.98
N PHE A 338 -2.33 -13.75 -7.65
CA PHE A 338 -1.28 -14.25 -6.77
C PHE A 338 -1.19 -15.78 -6.81
N TRP A 339 -2.33 -16.46 -6.68
CA TRP A 339 -2.40 -17.91 -6.80
C TRP A 339 -1.88 -18.38 -8.16
N ALA A 340 -2.33 -17.75 -9.26
CA ALA A 340 -1.88 -18.08 -10.60
C ALA A 340 -0.37 -17.81 -10.78
N LEU A 341 0.13 -16.68 -10.28
CA LEU A 341 1.55 -16.34 -10.33
C LEU A 341 2.41 -17.39 -9.62
N LYS A 342 2.01 -17.83 -8.42
CA LYS A 342 2.72 -18.87 -7.66
C LYS A 342 2.71 -20.22 -8.37
N LYS A 343 1.59 -20.60 -9.00
CA LYS A 343 1.52 -21.83 -9.80
C LYS A 343 2.46 -21.79 -11.00
N VAL A 344 2.51 -20.65 -11.69
CA VAL A 344 3.42 -20.48 -12.84
C VAL A 344 4.87 -20.38 -12.37
N TYR A 345 5.15 -19.74 -11.25
CA TYR A 345 6.49 -19.66 -10.65
C TYR A 345 7.10 -21.05 -10.45
N GLY A 346 6.36 -22.02 -9.94
CA GLY A 346 6.82 -23.39 -9.78
C GLY A 346 7.17 -24.12 -11.10
N TRP A 347 6.80 -23.54 -12.27
CA TRP A 347 7.17 -24.07 -13.59
C TRP A 347 8.37 -23.36 -14.22
N THR A 348 8.83 -22.26 -13.63
CA THR A 348 9.82 -21.33 -14.22
C THR A 348 11.20 -21.41 -13.58
N ASN A 349 11.55 -22.51 -12.90
CA ASN A 349 12.80 -22.64 -12.16
C ASN A 349 13.05 -21.41 -11.26
N ASP A 350 12.05 -21.06 -10.46
CA ASP A 350 12.10 -19.98 -9.47
C ASP A 350 12.38 -18.57 -10.06
N SER A 351 11.84 -18.30 -11.25
CA SER A 351 11.94 -16.98 -11.87
C SER A 351 10.59 -16.24 -11.88
N TYR A 352 10.40 -15.26 -11.01
CA TYR A 352 9.20 -14.43 -11.00
C TYR A 352 9.04 -13.58 -12.27
N GLY A 353 10.13 -13.11 -12.89
CA GLY A 353 10.07 -12.38 -14.15
C GLY A 353 9.49 -13.23 -15.30
N LEU A 354 9.93 -14.50 -15.43
CA LEU A 354 9.34 -15.45 -16.37
C LEU A 354 7.90 -15.77 -16.00
N ALA A 355 7.60 -15.92 -14.72
CA ALA A 355 6.24 -16.18 -14.26
C ALA A 355 5.28 -15.03 -14.64
N ILE A 356 5.69 -13.77 -14.50
CA ILE A 356 4.92 -12.60 -14.94
C ILE A 356 4.67 -12.65 -16.45
N ILE A 357 5.69 -12.97 -17.26
CA ILE A 357 5.56 -13.07 -18.72
C ILE A 357 4.57 -14.17 -19.09
N ILE A 358 4.73 -15.38 -18.56
CA ILE A 358 3.86 -16.52 -18.87
C ILE A 358 2.43 -16.24 -18.41
N LEU A 359 2.25 -15.71 -17.20
CA LEU A 359 0.93 -15.34 -16.70
C LEU A 359 0.26 -14.29 -17.58
N THR A 360 1.02 -13.30 -18.08
CA THR A 360 0.53 -12.31 -19.05
C THR A 360 0.03 -12.97 -20.33
N VAL A 361 0.79 -13.95 -20.86
CA VAL A 361 0.38 -14.73 -22.04
C VAL A 361 -0.91 -15.51 -21.76
N ILE A 362 -1.00 -16.19 -20.62
CA ILE A 362 -2.20 -16.97 -20.22
C ILE A 362 -3.41 -16.05 -20.16
N ILE A 363 -3.32 -14.93 -19.46
CA ILE A 363 -4.39 -13.94 -19.36
C ILE A 363 -4.80 -13.45 -20.75
N LYS A 364 -3.81 -13.14 -21.61
CA LYS A 364 -4.07 -12.70 -22.97
C LYS A 364 -4.81 -13.75 -23.81
N LEU A 365 -4.47 -15.02 -23.64
CA LEU A 365 -5.16 -16.14 -24.32
C LEU A 365 -6.60 -16.30 -23.82
N VAL A 366 -6.82 -16.21 -22.52
CA VAL A 366 -8.17 -16.27 -21.93
C VAL A 366 -9.07 -15.16 -22.46
N PHE A 367 -8.54 -13.93 -22.55
CA PHE A 367 -9.31 -12.79 -23.05
C PHE A 367 -9.25 -12.62 -24.57
N TYR A 368 -8.51 -13.48 -25.29
CA TYR A 368 -8.34 -13.40 -26.74
C TYR A 368 -9.68 -13.32 -27.51
N PRO A 369 -10.68 -14.19 -27.26
CA PRO A 369 -11.92 -14.15 -28.03
C PRO A 369 -12.70 -12.84 -27.87
N ILE A 370 -12.67 -12.23 -26.68
CA ILE A 370 -13.35 -10.98 -26.38
C ILE A 370 -12.61 -9.81 -27.06
N THR A 371 -11.28 -9.74 -26.86
CA THR A 371 -10.46 -8.68 -27.44
C THR A 371 -10.41 -8.74 -28.96
N GLN A 372 -10.39 -9.94 -29.54
CA GLN A 372 -10.45 -10.15 -30.99
C GLN A 372 -11.71 -9.56 -31.59
N ARG A 373 -12.89 -9.88 -31.03
CA ARG A 373 -14.19 -9.35 -31.49
C ARG A 373 -14.23 -7.84 -31.40
N SER A 374 -13.73 -7.27 -30.33
CA SER A 374 -13.66 -5.82 -30.12
C SER A 374 -12.75 -5.13 -31.14
N MET A 375 -11.54 -5.65 -31.35
CA MET A 375 -10.57 -5.10 -32.30
C MET A 375 -11.09 -5.15 -33.75
N VAL A 376 -11.71 -6.26 -34.17
CA VAL A 376 -12.35 -6.39 -35.48
C VAL A 376 -13.49 -5.39 -35.66
N SER A 377 -14.35 -5.23 -34.64
CA SER A 377 -15.42 -4.24 -34.64
C SER A 377 -14.88 -2.81 -34.79
N MET A 378 -13.85 -2.48 -33.99
CA MET A 378 -13.18 -1.18 -34.03
C MET A 378 -12.62 -0.87 -35.42
N ARG A 379 -11.97 -1.86 -36.07
CA ARG A 379 -11.44 -1.67 -37.42
C ARG A 379 -12.51 -1.41 -38.46
N LYS A 380 -13.68 -2.08 -38.37
CA LYS A 380 -14.83 -1.80 -39.25
C LYS A 380 -15.27 -0.33 -39.12
N VAL A 381 -15.42 0.15 -37.89
CA VAL A 381 -15.77 1.55 -37.59
C VAL A 381 -14.73 2.52 -38.14
N GLN A 382 -13.44 2.23 -37.95
CA GLN A 382 -12.33 3.04 -38.48
C GLN A 382 -12.35 3.14 -40.01
N LYS A 383 -12.57 2.01 -40.72
CA LYS A 383 -12.71 2.02 -42.20
C LYS A 383 -13.87 2.90 -42.63
N GLN A 384 -15.03 2.82 -41.98
CA GLN A 384 -16.19 3.67 -42.26
C GLN A 384 -15.89 5.16 -42.01
N MET A 385 -15.27 5.48 -40.89
CA MET A 385 -14.86 6.83 -40.54
C MET A 385 -13.86 7.42 -41.56
N LYS A 386 -12.87 6.62 -42.03
CA LYS A 386 -11.96 7.05 -43.10
C LYS A 386 -12.70 7.41 -44.41
N ARG A 387 -13.71 6.63 -44.79
CA ARG A 387 -14.53 6.92 -46.00
C ARG A 387 -15.36 8.21 -45.84
N LEU A 388 -15.80 8.50 -44.63
CA LEU A 388 -16.58 9.70 -44.34
C LEU A 388 -15.72 10.95 -44.10
N GLN A 389 -14.44 10.80 -43.84
CA GLN A 389 -13.52 11.90 -43.53
C GLN A 389 -13.57 13.05 -44.59
N PRO A 390 -13.50 12.78 -45.92
CA PRO A 390 -13.59 13.86 -46.91
C PRO A 390 -14.92 14.59 -46.87
N LYS A 391 -16.05 13.88 -46.66
CA LYS A 391 -17.39 14.49 -46.54
C LYS A 391 -17.48 15.37 -45.28
N ILE A 392 -16.93 14.89 -44.14
CA ILE A 392 -16.88 15.65 -42.90
C ILE A 392 -15.99 16.89 -43.05
N GLN A 393 -14.86 16.77 -43.75
CA GLN A 393 -13.96 17.90 -43.98
C GLN A 393 -14.67 18.97 -44.84
N HIS A 394 -15.37 18.56 -45.88
CA HIS A 394 -16.14 19.48 -46.72
C HIS A 394 -17.24 20.25 -45.93
N ILE A 395 -17.91 19.56 -44.99
CA ILE A 395 -18.86 20.23 -44.08
C ILE A 395 -18.14 21.26 -43.22
N LYS A 396 -17.01 20.88 -42.61
CA LYS A 396 -16.19 21.77 -41.76
C LYS A 396 -15.71 23.00 -42.55
N ASP A 397 -15.19 22.82 -43.74
CA ASP A 397 -14.68 23.89 -44.58
C ASP A 397 -15.81 24.87 -45.03
N ARG A 398 -17.01 24.35 -45.29
CA ARG A 398 -18.17 25.17 -45.60
C ARG A 398 -18.57 26.06 -44.42
N PHE A 399 -18.55 25.54 -43.20
CA PHE A 399 -18.85 26.29 -41.97
C PHE A 399 -17.69 27.16 -41.50
N ALA A 400 -16.43 26.85 -41.85
CA ALA A 400 -15.28 27.69 -41.54
C ALA A 400 -15.30 29.02 -42.31
N ARG A 401 -15.94 29.07 -43.46
CA ARG A 401 -16.13 30.29 -44.27
C ARG A 401 -17.26 31.20 -43.81
N LYS A 402 -18.16 30.70 -42.92
CA LYS A 402 -19.21 31.49 -42.29
C LYS A 402 -18.66 32.11 -40.99
N GLU A 403 -19.16 33.32 -40.65
CA GLU A 403 -18.76 33.99 -39.41
C GLU A 403 -18.81 33.04 -38.16
N LYS A 404 -17.85 33.19 -37.27
CA LYS A 404 -17.67 32.33 -36.06
C LYS A 404 -18.79 32.51 -35.02
N LYS A 405 -20.06 32.40 -35.34
CA LYS A 405 -21.18 32.42 -34.40
C LYS A 405 -21.37 31.04 -33.75
N ILE A 406 -21.73 31.01 -32.46
CA ILE A 406 -22.00 29.78 -31.69
C ILE A 406 -23.05 28.90 -32.38
N GLN A 407 -24.07 29.49 -32.99
CA GLN A 407 -25.10 28.80 -33.78
C GLN A 407 -24.52 28.00 -34.95
N ASN A 408 -23.52 28.52 -35.66
CA ASN A 408 -22.88 27.81 -36.77
C ASN A 408 -22.15 26.52 -36.33
N ARG A 409 -21.67 26.45 -35.10
CA ARG A 409 -21.06 25.23 -34.56
C ARG A 409 -22.09 24.15 -34.23
N THR A 410 -23.26 24.55 -33.76
CA THR A 410 -24.36 23.62 -33.45
C THR A 410 -24.94 23.06 -34.75
N GLU A 411 -25.16 23.90 -35.77
CA GLU A 411 -25.62 23.48 -37.10
C GLU A 411 -24.60 22.54 -37.77
N MET A 412 -23.31 22.88 -37.74
CA MET A 412 -22.24 22.02 -38.26
C MET A 412 -22.26 20.63 -37.60
N GLN A 413 -22.46 20.57 -36.27
CA GLN A 413 -22.52 19.29 -35.55
C GLN A 413 -23.78 18.50 -35.89
N GLN A 414 -24.93 19.18 -36.04
CA GLN A 414 -26.18 18.55 -36.48
C GLN A 414 -26.03 17.95 -37.87
N GLU A 415 -25.37 18.66 -38.78
CA GLU A 415 -25.15 18.19 -40.16
C GLU A 415 -24.16 16.99 -40.18
N ILE A 416 -23.10 17.01 -39.37
CA ILE A 416 -22.20 15.86 -39.21
C ILE A 416 -22.96 14.68 -38.63
N MET A 417 -23.83 14.90 -37.64
CA MET A 417 -24.64 13.85 -37.05
C MET A 417 -25.69 13.29 -38.05
N ALA A 418 -26.29 14.14 -38.87
CA ALA A 418 -27.19 13.74 -39.95
C ALA A 418 -26.44 12.89 -40.99
N LEU A 419 -25.19 13.27 -41.36
CA LEU A 419 -24.33 12.46 -42.22
C LEU A 419 -24.06 11.07 -41.64
N TYR A 420 -23.76 10.97 -40.35
CA TYR A 420 -23.56 9.68 -39.70
C TYR A 420 -24.81 8.80 -39.73
N ARG A 421 -26.01 9.40 -39.51
CA ARG A 421 -27.29 8.69 -39.62
C ARG A 421 -27.55 8.21 -41.04
N LYS A 422 -27.31 9.06 -42.02
CA LYS A 422 -27.51 8.76 -43.46
C LYS A 422 -26.63 7.59 -43.93
N GLU A 423 -25.40 7.53 -43.43
CA GLU A 423 -24.44 6.49 -43.81
C GLU A 423 -24.49 5.28 -42.87
N ASN A 424 -25.50 5.18 -41.98
CA ASN A 424 -25.66 4.11 -40.98
C ASN A 424 -24.42 3.88 -40.13
N VAL A 425 -23.65 4.92 -39.83
CA VAL A 425 -22.48 4.88 -38.97
C VAL A 425 -22.86 5.37 -37.57
N ASN A 426 -22.81 4.51 -36.60
CA ASN A 426 -23.04 4.90 -35.20
C ASN A 426 -21.75 5.46 -34.61
N PRO A 427 -21.64 6.78 -34.32
CA PRO A 427 -20.44 7.35 -33.70
C PRO A 427 -20.18 6.81 -32.30
N MET A 428 -21.23 6.34 -31.60
CA MET A 428 -21.09 5.68 -30.30
C MET A 428 -20.45 4.26 -30.41
N ALA A 429 -20.46 3.67 -31.61
CA ALA A 429 -19.78 2.39 -31.82
C ALA A 429 -18.24 2.51 -31.70
N SER A 430 -17.69 3.72 -31.85
CA SER A 430 -16.27 3.98 -31.57
C SER A 430 -15.93 3.80 -30.08
N MET A 431 -16.92 4.00 -29.17
CA MET A 431 -16.75 3.72 -27.73
C MET A 431 -16.64 2.23 -27.43
N LYS A 432 -17.19 1.35 -28.27
CA LYS A 432 -16.96 -0.11 -28.15
C LYS A 432 -15.49 -0.48 -28.37
N GLY A 433 -14.71 0.39 -28.97
CA GLY A 433 -13.26 0.22 -29.15
C GLY A 433 -12.43 0.39 -27.87
N CYS A 434 -12.95 1.08 -26.86
CA CYS A 434 -12.28 1.17 -25.55
C CYS A 434 -12.61 -0.02 -24.63
N MET A 435 -13.50 -0.93 -25.02
CA MET A 435 -13.89 -2.11 -24.25
C MET A 435 -12.69 -2.96 -23.80
N PRO A 436 -11.66 -3.23 -24.64
CA PRO A 436 -10.46 -3.93 -24.19
C PRO A 436 -9.73 -3.20 -23.07
N LEU A 437 -9.69 -1.88 -23.10
CA LEU A 437 -9.07 -1.06 -22.06
C LEU A 437 -9.85 -1.17 -20.74
N LEU A 438 -11.18 -1.08 -20.80
CA LEU A 438 -12.03 -1.22 -19.60
C LEU A 438 -11.89 -2.61 -18.97
N LEU A 439 -11.79 -3.67 -19.78
CA LEU A 439 -11.56 -5.03 -19.31
C LEU A 439 -10.16 -5.20 -18.70
N GLN A 440 -9.18 -4.46 -19.21
CA GLN A 440 -7.79 -4.49 -18.77
C GLN A 440 -7.58 -3.78 -17.43
N MET A 441 -8.38 -2.74 -17.11
CA MET A 441 -8.18 -1.91 -15.92
C MET A 441 -8.20 -2.70 -14.61
N PRO A 442 -9.19 -3.59 -14.32
CA PRO A 442 -9.18 -4.39 -13.11
C PRO A 442 -7.95 -5.29 -12.99
N ILE A 443 -7.51 -5.86 -14.12
CA ILE A 443 -6.31 -6.72 -14.17
C ILE A 443 -5.06 -5.88 -13.89
N LEU A 444 -4.95 -4.70 -14.49
CA LEU A 444 -3.85 -3.78 -14.27
C LEU A 444 -3.74 -3.37 -12.79
N PHE A 445 -4.85 -2.94 -12.20
CA PHE A 445 -4.88 -2.57 -10.78
C PHE A 445 -4.61 -3.77 -9.88
N GLY A 446 -5.13 -4.96 -10.23
CA GLY A 446 -4.82 -6.20 -9.53
C GLY A 446 -3.33 -6.52 -9.58
N PHE A 447 -2.69 -6.45 -10.75
CA PHE A 447 -1.23 -6.63 -10.87
C PHE A 447 -0.45 -5.57 -10.12
N TYR A 448 -0.85 -4.30 -10.21
CA TYR A 448 -0.20 -3.22 -9.47
C TYR A 448 -0.21 -3.49 -7.96
N ARG A 449 -1.37 -3.83 -7.40
CA ARG A 449 -1.48 -4.17 -5.97
C ARG A 449 -0.67 -5.41 -5.62
N LEU A 450 -0.78 -6.47 -6.42
CA LEU A 450 -0.01 -7.70 -6.24
C LEU A 450 1.49 -7.43 -6.21
N LEU A 451 2.03 -6.80 -7.26
CA LEU A 451 3.46 -6.59 -7.44
C LEU A 451 4.03 -5.55 -6.46
N SER A 452 3.17 -4.67 -5.93
CA SER A 452 3.58 -3.71 -4.90
C SER A 452 3.57 -4.29 -3.49
N LEU A 453 2.69 -5.26 -3.18
CA LEU A 453 2.49 -5.76 -1.82
C LEU A 453 3.14 -7.12 -1.55
N ALA A 454 3.39 -7.92 -2.61
CA ALA A 454 3.96 -9.24 -2.45
C ALA A 454 5.44 -9.15 -2.07
N ILE A 455 5.74 -9.51 -0.82
CA ILE A 455 7.12 -9.53 -0.30
C ILE A 455 8.01 -10.54 -1.06
N GLU A 456 7.40 -11.55 -1.66
CA GLU A 456 8.07 -12.57 -2.46
C GLU A 456 8.77 -12.00 -3.70
N LEU A 457 8.37 -10.81 -4.13
CA LEU A 457 8.95 -10.11 -5.29
C LEU A 457 10.06 -9.12 -4.89
N ARG A 458 10.21 -8.86 -3.59
CA ARG A 458 11.21 -7.94 -3.07
C ARG A 458 12.62 -8.48 -3.32
N LEU A 459 13.49 -7.63 -3.87
CA LEU A 459 14.88 -7.96 -4.23
C LEU A 459 14.99 -9.18 -5.16
N THR A 460 13.94 -9.47 -5.95
CA THR A 460 13.96 -10.58 -6.93
C THR A 460 14.48 -10.06 -8.26
N PRO A 461 15.65 -10.52 -8.73
CA PRO A 461 16.24 -10.06 -9.97
C PRO A 461 15.59 -10.73 -11.19
N PHE A 462 15.57 -10.02 -12.32
CA PHE A 462 15.20 -10.57 -13.61
C PHE A 462 15.95 -9.88 -14.75
N LEU A 463 16.74 -10.63 -15.50
CA LEU A 463 17.66 -10.10 -16.52
C LEU A 463 18.61 -9.06 -15.92
N TYR A 464 18.48 -7.80 -16.34
CA TYR A 464 19.25 -6.66 -15.82
C TYR A 464 18.52 -5.90 -14.68
N LEU A 465 17.28 -6.27 -14.38
CA LEU A 465 16.50 -5.67 -13.30
C LEU A 465 16.93 -6.31 -11.98
N VAL A 466 17.30 -5.50 -11.02
CA VAL A 466 17.76 -5.95 -9.70
C VAL A 466 16.58 -6.32 -8.79
N ASP A 467 15.45 -5.62 -8.96
CA ASP A 467 14.26 -5.79 -8.12
C ASP A 467 12.99 -5.57 -8.95
N LEU A 468 12.14 -6.60 -9.01
CA LEU A 468 10.86 -6.53 -9.72
C LEU A 468 9.80 -5.74 -8.94
N SER A 469 9.94 -5.62 -7.63
CA SER A 469 9.03 -4.87 -6.77
C SER A 469 9.33 -3.37 -6.72
N ALA A 470 10.52 -2.97 -7.12
CA ALA A 470 10.99 -1.58 -7.15
C ALA A 470 11.04 -1.01 -8.57
N PRO A 471 11.05 0.32 -8.73
CA PRO A 471 11.36 0.95 -10.00
C PRO A 471 12.77 0.55 -10.49
N GLU A 472 12.96 0.51 -11.81
CA GLU A 472 14.28 0.23 -12.40
C GLU A 472 15.34 1.19 -11.84
N GLN A 473 16.44 0.62 -11.31
CA GLN A 473 17.46 1.38 -10.58
C GLN A 473 18.55 1.99 -11.49
N SER A 474 18.44 1.83 -12.80
CA SER A 474 19.42 2.41 -13.74
C SER A 474 19.53 3.93 -13.58
N VAL A 475 20.75 4.42 -13.31
CA VAL A 475 21.01 5.82 -12.93
C VAL A 475 20.82 6.79 -14.10
N LEU A 476 21.06 6.34 -15.35
CA LEU A 476 21.08 7.25 -16.50
C LEU A 476 19.78 7.18 -17.33
N PHE A 477 19.28 5.99 -17.60
CA PHE A 477 18.05 5.79 -18.37
C PHE A 477 17.31 4.55 -17.88
N ARG A 478 16.06 4.73 -17.44
CA ARG A 478 15.17 3.60 -17.17
C ARG A 478 14.69 3.01 -18.48
N THR A 479 15.32 1.95 -18.91
CA THR A 479 15.14 1.36 -20.26
C THR A 479 13.78 0.71 -20.40
N LEU A 480 13.27 0.07 -19.35
CA LEU A 480 12.00 -0.66 -19.39
C LEU A 480 10.78 0.25 -19.61
N PRO A 481 10.60 1.39 -18.90
CA PRO A 481 9.55 2.36 -19.20
C PRO A 481 9.66 2.96 -20.61
N LEU A 482 10.89 3.20 -21.10
CA LEU A 482 11.11 3.71 -22.46
C LEU A 482 10.71 2.68 -23.52
N MET A 483 11.08 1.40 -23.35
CA MET A 483 10.64 0.30 -24.23
C MET A 483 9.11 0.15 -24.21
N MET A 484 8.50 0.27 -23.04
CA MET A 484 7.04 0.25 -22.89
C MET A 484 6.41 1.40 -23.69
N GLY A 485 6.89 2.64 -23.52
CA GLY A 485 6.39 3.80 -24.25
C GLY A 485 6.55 3.67 -25.76
N ALA A 486 7.72 3.19 -26.21
CA ALA A 486 7.98 2.89 -27.63
C ALA A 486 7.02 1.83 -28.18
N SER A 487 6.75 0.76 -27.41
CA SER A 487 5.79 -0.29 -27.79
C SER A 487 4.36 0.28 -27.89
N MET A 488 3.96 1.17 -26.98
CA MET A 488 2.65 1.85 -27.03
C MET A 488 2.53 2.74 -28.27
N TRP A 489 3.58 3.51 -28.56
CA TRP A 489 3.60 4.35 -29.75
C TRP A 489 3.48 3.51 -31.03
N PHE A 490 4.21 2.40 -31.11
CA PHE A 490 4.14 1.49 -32.24
C PHE A 490 2.76 0.83 -32.38
N GLN A 491 2.18 0.36 -31.27
CA GLN A 491 0.82 -0.19 -31.24
C GLN A 491 -0.21 0.83 -31.71
N GLN A 492 -0.08 2.08 -31.30
CA GLN A 492 -0.97 3.16 -31.72
C GLN A 492 -0.88 3.43 -33.23
N ARG A 493 0.34 3.38 -33.80
CA ARG A 493 0.55 3.50 -35.25
C ARG A 493 -0.13 2.38 -36.02
N LEU A 494 -0.03 1.13 -35.54
CA LEU A 494 -0.67 -0.04 -36.16
C LEU A 494 -2.20 0.00 -36.05
N SER A 495 -2.72 0.54 -34.98
CA SER A 495 -4.17 0.65 -34.73
C SER A 495 -4.87 1.65 -35.67
N GLY A 496 -4.12 2.53 -36.34
CA GLY A 496 -4.63 3.40 -37.39
C GLY A 496 -5.75 4.33 -36.93
N THR A 497 -5.67 4.82 -35.69
CA THR A 497 -6.68 5.73 -35.12
C THR A 497 -6.73 7.05 -35.91
N VAL A 498 -7.74 7.18 -36.73
CA VAL A 498 -7.99 8.40 -37.49
C VAL A 498 -9.11 9.17 -36.79
N SER A 499 -8.72 10.09 -35.90
CA SER A 499 -9.68 11.07 -35.41
C SER A 499 -9.77 12.25 -36.39
N PRO A 500 -10.97 12.69 -36.75
CA PRO A 500 -11.17 13.90 -37.57
C PRO A 500 -10.88 15.19 -36.78
N ASP A 501 -10.74 15.11 -35.46
CA ASP A 501 -10.45 16.26 -34.60
C ASP A 501 -8.92 16.38 -34.34
N PRO A 502 -8.29 17.51 -34.69
CA PRO A 502 -6.87 17.74 -34.43
C PRO A 502 -6.48 17.63 -32.94
N THR A 503 -7.33 18.12 -32.06
CA THR A 503 -7.09 18.08 -30.59
C THR A 503 -7.06 16.66 -30.09
N GLN A 504 -8.02 15.83 -30.49
CA GLN A 504 -8.06 14.42 -30.13
C GLN A 504 -6.85 13.65 -30.69
N ARG A 505 -6.43 13.99 -31.92
CA ARG A 505 -5.23 13.38 -32.53
C ARG A 505 -3.97 13.70 -31.75
N TRP A 506 -3.81 14.98 -31.36
CA TRP A 506 -2.66 15.40 -30.54
C TRP A 506 -2.67 14.70 -29.18
N MET A 507 -3.80 14.70 -28.48
CA MET A 507 -3.96 14.03 -27.19
C MET A 507 -3.61 12.53 -27.26
N MET A 508 -4.10 11.83 -28.29
CA MET A 508 -3.77 10.43 -28.52
C MET A 508 -2.27 10.25 -28.79
N SER A 509 -1.64 11.11 -29.59
CA SER A 509 -0.21 11.02 -29.90
C SER A 509 0.68 11.30 -28.70
N ALA A 510 0.24 12.13 -27.76
CA ALA A 510 0.95 12.41 -26.51
C ALA A 510 0.82 11.29 -25.46
N MET A 511 -0.21 10.44 -25.55
CA MET A 511 -0.51 9.42 -24.56
C MET A 511 0.68 8.47 -24.26
N PRO A 512 1.44 7.94 -25.23
CA PRO A 512 2.60 7.10 -24.93
C PRO A 512 3.66 7.81 -24.08
N VAL A 513 3.87 9.13 -24.34
CA VAL A 513 4.82 9.93 -23.56
C VAL A 513 4.32 10.12 -22.14
N VAL A 514 3.06 10.49 -21.96
CA VAL A 514 2.42 10.66 -20.65
C VAL A 514 2.50 9.35 -19.85
N MET A 515 2.18 8.22 -20.50
CA MET A 515 2.27 6.90 -19.86
C MET A 515 3.71 6.55 -19.47
N THR A 516 4.70 6.82 -20.32
CA THR A 516 6.11 6.60 -20.00
C THR A 516 6.52 7.35 -18.74
N VAL A 517 6.17 8.65 -18.65
CA VAL A 517 6.46 9.48 -17.47
C VAL A 517 5.73 8.98 -16.23
N MET A 518 4.45 8.59 -16.38
CA MET A 518 3.66 8.06 -15.28
C MET A 518 4.27 6.75 -14.75
N PHE A 519 4.66 5.82 -15.63
CA PHE A 519 5.23 4.53 -15.25
C PHE A 519 6.71 4.59 -14.87
N TRP A 520 7.33 5.78 -14.92
CA TRP A 520 8.75 5.95 -14.59
C TRP A 520 9.11 5.45 -13.20
N ASN A 521 8.23 5.65 -12.23
CA ASN A 521 8.43 5.30 -10.83
C ASN A 521 7.60 4.09 -10.37
N PHE A 522 7.06 3.30 -11.31
CA PHE A 522 6.31 2.09 -10.96
C PHE A 522 7.24 0.88 -10.82
N PRO A 523 6.82 -0.17 -10.08
CA PRO A 523 7.56 -1.42 -9.97
C PRO A 523 7.91 -2.00 -11.35
N SER A 524 9.17 -2.44 -11.49
CA SER A 524 9.69 -2.99 -12.76
C SER A 524 8.88 -4.18 -13.27
N GLY A 525 8.37 -5.03 -12.37
CA GLY A 525 7.48 -6.13 -12.71
C GLY A 525 6.17 -5.69 -13.38
N LEU A 526 5.58 -4.56 -12.95
CA LEU A 526 4.37 -4.00 -13.57
C LEU A 526 4.66 -3.45 -14.96
N VAL A 527 5.78 -2.74 -15.10
CA VAL A 527 6.20 -2.20 -16.41
C VAL A 527 6.51 -3.35 -17.38
N LEU A 528 7.13 -4.43 -16.87
CA LEU A 528 7.37 -5.66 -17.64
C LEU A 528 6.06 -6.30 -18.10
N TYR A 529 5.10 -6.47 -17.20
CA TYR A 529 3.75 -6.95 -17.54
C TYR A 529 3.13 -6.09 -18.66
N TRP A 530 3.18 -4.76 -18.54
CA TRP A 530 2.62 -3.86 -19.53
C TRP A 530 3.33 -3.95 -20.88
N LEU A 531 4.65 -3.99 -20.89
CA LEU A 531 5.45 -4.17 -22.10
C LEU A 531 5.09 -5.47 -22.84
N VAL A 532 5.05 -6.59 -22.12
CA VAL A 532 4.69 -7.90 -22.70
C VAL A 532 3.26 -7.87 -23.25
N ASN A 533 2.31 -7.30 -22.50
CA ASN A 533 0.93 -7.13 -22.95
C ASN A 533 0.82 -6.28 -24.23
N ASN A 534 1.62 -5.21 -24.36
CA ASN A 534 1.69 -4.41 -25.58
C ASN A 534 2.25 -5.20 -26.76
N ILE A 535 3.35 -5.92 -26.57
CA ILE A 535 3.96 -6.76 -27.62
C ILE A 535 2.95 -7.80 -28.13
N LEU A 536 2.25 -8.49 -27.24
CA LEU A 536 1.22 -9.45 -27.61
C LEU A 536 0.04 -8.77 -28.34
N SER A 537 -0.34 -7.57 -27.92
CA SER A 537 -1.39 -6.77 -28.58
C SER A 537 -0.97 -6.33 -29.99
N ILE A 538 0.30 -5.96 -30.18
CA ILE A 538 0.88 -5.63 -31.48
C ILE A 538 0.79 -6.84 -32.41
N GLY A 539 1.20 -8.02 -31.94
CA GLY A 539 1.08 -9.26 -32.69
C GLY A 539 -0.35 -9.58 -33.09
N GLN A 540 -1.29 -9.46 -32.14
CA GLN A 540 -2.71 -9.65 -32.39
C GLN A 540 -3.25 -8.65 -33.42
N GLN A 541 -2.91 -7.37 -33.29
CA GLN A 541 -3.32 -6.33 -34.22
C GLN A 541 -2.75 -6.55 -35.63
N TYR A 542 -1.51 -6.98 -35.73
CA TYR A 542 -0.88 -7.31 -37.00
C TYR A 542 -1.62 -8.45 -37.72
N LEU A 543 -1.97 -9.52 -37.01
CA LEU A 543 -2.74 -10.65 -37.57
C LEU A 543 -4.12 -10.20 -38.08
N ILE A 544 -4.84 -9.38 -37.29
CA ILE A 544 -6.14 -8.81 -37.68
C ILE A 544 -5.98 -7.93 -38.92
N ASN A 545 -4.93 -7.13 -38.97
CA ASN A 545 -4.67 -6.25 -40.12
C ASN A 545 -4.44 -7.08 -41.39
N ARG A 546 -3.62 -8.13 -41.31
CA ARG A 546 -3.34 -9.02 -42.45
C ARG A 546 -4.57 -9.77 -42.95
N GLN A 547 -5.38 -10.32 -42.04
CA GLN A 547 -6.62 -11.02 -42.40
C GLN A 547 -7.64 -10.10 -43.09
N ALA A 548 -7.80 -8.88 -42.59
CA ALA A 548 -8.75 -7.95 -43.17
C ALA A 548 -8.29 -7.36 -44.52
N ASP A 549 -6.98 -7.29 -44.77
CA ASP A 549 -6.45 -6.86 -46.08
C ASP A 549 -6.55 -8.00 -47.11
N ALA A 550 -6.53 -9.26 -46.68
CA ALA A 550 -6.76 -10.41 -47.53
C ALA A 550 -8.24 -10.57 -47.96
N THR A 551 -9.20 -10.11 -47.11
CA THR A 551 -10.65 -10.22 -47.38
C THR A 551 -11.21 -9.01 -48.16
N ASP A 552 -10.46 -7.94 -48.37
CA ASP A 552 -10.88 -6.73 -49.10
C ASP A 552 -9.88 -6.51 -50.26
N PRO A 553 -10.05 -7.19 -51.40
CA PRO A 553 -9.22 -6.92 -52.58
C PRO A 553 -9.56 -5.47 -53.02
N SER A 554 -8.68 -4.53 -52.65
CA SER A 554 -8.70 -3.17 -53.23
C SER A 554 -8.70 -3.27 -54.75
N PRO A 555 -9.57 -2.55 -55.46
CA PRO A 555 -9.49 -2.52 -56.90
C PRO A 555 -8.07 -2.11 -57.28
N ALA A 556 -7.43 -2.94 -58.09
CA ALA A 556 -6.09 -2.73 -58.60
C ALA A 556 -5.92 -1.25 -58.95
N ARG A 557 -4.87 -0.61 -58.44
CA ARG A 557 -4.38 0.66 -58.95
C ARG A 557 -4.17 0.49 -60.44
N GLY A 558 -5.15 0.95 -61.22
CA GLY A 558 -4.99 0.99 -62.66
C GLY A 558 -3.71 1.74 -62.97
N ARG A 559 -2.75 1.04 -63.51
CA ARG A 559 -1.62 1.62 -64.22
C ARG A 559 -2.25 2.49 -65.33
N ALA A 560 -2.36 3.78 -65.07
CA ALA A 560 -2.58 4.75 -66.13
C ALA A 560 -1.38 4.62 -67.06
N ALA A 561 -1.59 3.90 -68.15
CA ALA A 561 -0.69 3.91 -69.30
C ALA A 561 -0.69 5.36 -69.82
N VAL A 562 0.37 6.08 -69.56
CA VAL A 562 0.71 7.31 -70.26
C VAL A 562 0.92 6.93 -71.73
N LYS A 563 -0.13 7.09 -72.55
CA LYS A 563 0.02 7.18 -74.00
C LYS A 563 0.74 8.51 -74.27
N ARG A 564 2.02 8.40 -74.65
CA ARG A 564 2.67 9.46 -75.43
C ARG A 564 2.05 9.47 -76.82
N VAL A 565 1.51 10.60 -77.22
CA VAL A 565 1.45 11.08 -78.59
C VAL A 565 1.91 12.52 -78.58
#